data_ff764fa8b74055a681a06319b012e8b9
#
_entry.id   ff764fa8b74055a681a06319b012e8b9
#
_cell.length_a   1.000
_cell.length_b   1.000
_cell.length_c   1.000
_cell.angle_alpha   90.00
_cell.angle_beta   90.00
_cell.angle_gamma   90.00
#
_symmetry.space_group_name_H-M   'P 1'
#
loop_
_entity.id
_entity.type
_entity.pdbx_description
1 polymer ?
#
loop_
_entity_poly.entity_id
_entity_poly.type
_entity_poly.pdbx_seq_one_letter_code
_entity_poly.pdbx_strand_id
1 'polypeptide(L)'
;MKKYFITLSALLAFISFYAQETNDISLDKKVMQQALRYGDNTIAANSLYNIIAKEGANSVHKDSLAYLYFNGRNYSSCFMVCSDILSRDGNKQEIIEMQAISLEKLGAIEKAAQVYAKLVVKSNNNYHAYKLANLYFAVKKYDESYRAVKKAQELNDTGEIKVTYAVNKNYNQQVALLAAISNLKGLIEFEQDKMELAKTSFKKAIELQADFVLAKENLQAVIEGKQVKKE
;
A
#
# COMPACT_ATOMS: atom_id res chain seq x y z
N MET A 1 -22.15 -45.18 -50.43
CA MET A 1 -22.56 -44.00 -49.59
C MET A 1 -22.55 -44.23 -48.08
N LYS A 2 -22.93 -45.42 -47.53
CA LYS A 2 -22.90 -45.67 -46.07
C LYS A 2 -21.50 -45.63 -45.41
N LYS A 3 -20.41 -45.99 -46.12
CA LYS A 3 -19.04 -45.99 -45.58
C LYS A 3 -18.48 -44.59 -45.35
N TYR A 4 -18.87 -43.60 -46.11
CA TYR A 4 -18.40 -42.21 -45.95
C TYR A 4 -19.14 -41.45 -44.83
N PHE A 5 -20.36 -41.91 -44.48
CA PHE A 5 -21.13 -41.32 -43.37
C PHE A 5 -20.54 -41.70 -42.01
N ILE A 6 -19.99 -42.89 -41.88
CA ILE A 6 -19.36 -43.37 -40.63
C ILE A 6 -18.01 -42.69 -40.39
N THR A 7 -17.24 -42.42 -41.46
CA THR A 7 -15.95 -41.68 -41.33
C THR A 7 -16.15 -40.20 -41.02
N LEU A 8 -17.20 -39.58 -41.54
CA LEU A 8 -17.49 -38.15 -41.25
C LEU A 8 -18.01 -37.95 -39.82
N SER A 9 -18.84 -38.85 -39.29
CA SER A 9 -19.31 -38.82 -37.91
C SER A 9 -18.21 -39.13 -36.89
N ALA A 10 -17.24 -39.99 -37.21
CA ALA A 10 -16.06 -40.24 -36.38
C ALA A 10 -15.12 -39.03 -36.34
N LEU A 11 -14.95 -38.29 -37.47
CA LEU A 11 -14.13 -37.06 -37.52
C LEU A 11 -14.76 -35.94 -36.73
N LEU A 12 -16.07 -35.76 -36.77
CA LEU A 12 -16.81 -34.78 -35.98
C LEU A 12 -16.78 -35.07 -34.47
N ALA A 13 -16.78 -36.35 -34.06
CA ALA A 13 -16.63 -36.76 -32.67
C ALA A 13 -15.22 -36.46 -32.15
N PHE A 14 -14.17 -36.64 -32.97
CA PHE A 14 -12.79 -36.28 -32.60
C PHE A 14 -12.60 -34.76 -32.42
N ILE A 15 -13.22 -33.95 -33.27
CA ILE A 15 -13.15 -32.49 -33.16
C ILE A 15 -13.83 -31.98 -31.86
N SER A 16 -14.92 -32.65 -31.45
CA SER A 16 -15.62 -32.33 -30.20
C SER A 16 -14.80 -32.67 -28.94
N PHE A 17 -13.92 -33.65 -29.00
CA PHE A 17 -13.05 -34.02 -27.87
C PHE A 17 -11.88 -33.05 -27.66
N TYR A 18 -11.41 -32.37 -28.72
CA TYR A 18 -10.36 -31.34 -28.60
C TYR A 18 -10.90 -29.97 -28.21
N ALA A 19 -12.22 -29.72 -28.27
CA ALA A 19 -12.83 -28.44 -27.95
C ALA A 19 -13.25 -28.28 -26.48
N GLN A 20 -13.09 -29.30 -25.64
CA GLN A 20 -13.31 -29.22 -24.22
C GLN A 20 -11.98 -28.88 -23.51
N GLU A 21 -11.42 -27.69 -23.78
CA GLU A 21 -10.63 -27.03 -22.74
C GLU A 21 -11.58 -26.81 -21.57
N THR A 22 -11.55 -27.71 -20.62
CA THR A 22 -12.32 -27.56 -19.40
C THR A 22 -11.76 -26.34 -18.67
N ASN A 23 -12.50 -25.24 -18.64
CA ASN A 23 -12.24 -24.07 -17.77
C ASN A 23 -12.38 -24.46 -16.29
N ASP A 24 -12.17 -25.75 -15.96
CA ASP A 24 -12.21 -26.24 -14.60
C ASP A 24 -10.99 -25.74 -13.83
N ILE A 25 -11.26 -24.93 -12.83
CA ILE A 25 -10.27 -24.34 -11.91
C ILE A 25 -10.22 -25.06 -10.57
N SER A 26 -10.98 -26.16 -10.41
CA SER A 26 -11.14 -26.84 -9.11
C SER A 26 -9.83 -27.43 -8.61
N LEU A 27 -9.03 -28.01 -9.50
CA LEU A 27 -7.72 -28.57 -9.15
C LEU A 27 -6.74 -27.45 -8.77
N ASP A 28 -6.66 -26.38 -9.58
CA ASP A 28 -5.77 -25.26 -9.30
C ASP A 28 -6.12 -24.60 -7.95
N LYS A 29 -7.41 -24.44 -7.63
CA LYS A 29 -7.85 -23.95 -6.31
C LYS A 29 -7.40 -24.86 -5.17
N LYS A 30 -7.50 -26.19 -5.32
CA LYS A 30 -7.02 -27.14 -4.30
C LYS A 30 -5.50 -27.03 -4.10
N VAL A 31 -4.74 -26.97 -5.19
CA VAL A 31 -3.27 -26.81 -5.16
C VAL A 31 -2.90 -25.48 -4.49
N MET A 32 -3.55 -24.38 -4.89
CA MET A 32 -3.34 -23.06 -4.26
C MET A 32 -3.57 -23.10 -2.75
N GLN A 33 -4.73 -23.65 -2.33
CA GLN A 33 -5.06 -23.74 -0.89
C GLN A 33 -4.07 -24.58 -0.10
N GLN A 34 -3.58 -25.68 -0.69
CA GLN A 34 -2.59 -26.54 -0.06
C GLN A 34 -1.24 -25.84 0.03
N ALA A 35 -0.80 -25.18 -1.05
CA ALA A 35 0.42 -24.39 -1.09
C ALA A 35 0.42 -23.26 -0.03
N LEU A 36 -0.69 -22.53 0.08
CA LEU A 36 -0.84 -21.48 1.11
C LEU A 36 -0.74 -22.04 2.54
N ARG A 37 -1.34 -23.21 2.81
CA ARG A 37 -1.22 -23.90 4.11
C ARG A 37 0.20 -24.28 4.47
N TYR A 38 1.01 -24.61 3.48
CA TYR A 38 2.42 -24.98 3.67
C TYR A 38 3.38 -23.80 3.55
N GLY A 39 2.87 -22.57 3.31
CA GLY A 39 3.67 -21.35 3.13
C GLY A 39 4.42 -21.31 1.80
N ASP A 40 4.06 -22.14 0.83
CA ASP A 40 4.65 -22.15 -0.52
C ASP A 40 3.97 -21.10 -1.42
N ASN A 41 4.43 -19.86 -1.27
CA ASN A 41 3.90 -18.74 -2.03
C ASN A 41 4.17 -18.84 -3.54
N THR A 42 5.21 -19.58 -3.95
CA THR A 42 5.55 -19.77 -5.37
C THR A 42 4.52 -20.66 -6.05
N ILE A 43 4.21 -21.81 -5.46
CA ILE A 43 3.19 -22.73 -5.99
C ILE A 43 1.80 -22.08 -5.93
N ALA A 44 1.50 -21.33 -4.85
CA ALA A 44 0.25 -20.58 -4.75
C ALA A 44 0.09 -19.53 -5.87
N ALA A 45 1.14 -18.78 -6.18
CA ALA A 45 1.15 -17.82 -7.29
C ALA A 45 0.96 -18.51 -8.64
N ASN A 46 1.67 -19.60 -8.89
CA ASN A 46 1.53 -20.37 -10.15
C ASN A 46 0.09 -20.88 -10.34
N SER A 47 -0.52 -21.41 -9.29
CA SER A 47 -1.92 -21.84 -9.32
C SER A 47 -2.89 -20.67 -9.58
N LEU A 48 -2.63 -19.50 -8.99
CA LEU A 48 -3.40 -18.27 -9.26
C LEU A 48 -3.26 -17.83 -10.72
N TYR A 49 -2.07 -17.91 -11.32
CA TYR A 49 -1.89 -17.61 -12.75
C TYR A 49 -2.70 -18.54 -13.63
N ASN A 50 -2.73 -19.85 -13.34
CA ASN A 50 -3.54 -20.79 -14.09
C ASN A 50 -5.04 -20.47 -13.98
N ILE A 51 -5.51 -20.15 -12.77
CA ILE A 51 -6.91 -19.76 -12.54
C ILE A 51 -7.23 -18.47 -13.32
N ILE A 52 -6.39 -17.45 -13.21
CA ILE A 52 -6.58 -16.17 -13.90
C ILE A 52 -6.58 -16.34 -15.42
N ALA A 53 -5.69 -17.20 -15.96
CA ALA A 53 -5.65 -17.49 -17.38
C ALA A 53 -6.94 -18.14 -17.88
N LYS A 54 -7.53 -19.07 -17.10
CA LYS A 54 -8.80 -19.74 -17.41
C LYS A 54 -10.03 -18.83 -17.23
N GLU A 55 -10.04 -17.98 -16.20
CA GLU A 55 -11.14 -17.02 -15.93
C GLU A 55 -11.08 -15.77 -16.81
N GLY A 56 -9.92 -15.48 -17.37
CA GLY A 56 -9.70 -14.34 -18.25
C GLY A 56 -9.47 -13.03 -17.53
N ALA A 57 -9.59 -11.95 -18.29
CA ALA A 57 -9.16 -10.63 -17.90
C ALA A 57 -9.81 -10.08 -16.61
N ASN A 58 -11.06 -10.46 -16.33
CA ASN A 58 -11.85 -9.96 -15.21
C ASN A 58 -11.80 -10.89 -13.97
N SER A 59 -10.84 -11.81 -13.92
CA SER A 59 -10.69 -12.73 -12.81
C SER A 59 -10.58 -12.00 -11.46
N VAL A 60 -11.43 -12.38 -10.51
CA VAL A 60 -11.37 -11.89 -9.13
C VAL A 60 -10.16 -12.42 -8.37
N HIS A 61 -9.55 -13.50 -8.84
CA HIS A 61 -8.34 -14.09 -8.24
C HIS A 61 -7.09 -13.22 -8.41
N LYS A 62 -7.15 -12.16 -9.23
CA LYS A 62 -6.11 -11.13 -9.27
C LYS A 62 -5.96 -10.41 -7.94
N ASP A 63 -7.05 -10.19 -7.21
CA ASP A 63 -7.01 -9.61 -5.87
C ASP A 63 -6.17 -10.51 -4.95
N SER A 64 -6.42 -11.83 -4.97
CA SER A 64 -5.63 -12.81 -4.20
C SER A 64 -4.14 -12.81 -4.59
N LEU A 65 -3.84 -12.66 -5.87
CA LEU A 65 -2.47 -12.59 -6.36
C LEU A 65 -1.76 -11.30 -5.88
N ALA A 66 -2.47 -10.16 -5.90
CA ALA A 66 -1.97 -8.89 -5.37
C ALA A 66 -1.64 -9.01 -3.87
N TYR A 67 -2.56 -9.58 -3.06
CA TYR A 67 -2.34 -9.86 -1.65
C TYR A 67 -1.15 -10.79 -1.38
N LEU A 68 -1.03 -11.86 -2.19
CA LEU A 68 0.08 -12.80 -2.06
C LEU A 68 1.43 -12.10 -2.27
N TYR A 69 1.54 -11.29 -3.31
CA TYR A 69 2.76 -10.53 -3.59
C TYR A 69 3.02 -9.45 -2.53
N PHE A 70 1.98 -8.77 -2.06
CA PHE A 70 2.10 -7.75 -1.02
C PHE A 70 2.66 -8.34 0.28
N ASN A 71 2.07 -9.43 0.76
CA ASN A 71 2.49 -10.13 1.97
C ASN A 71 3.89 -10.74 1.82
N GLY A 72 4.21 -11.22 0.63
CA GLY A 72 5.56 -11.72 0.27
C GLY A 72 6.59 -10.61 0.04
N ARG A 73 6.22 -9.32 0.22
CA ARG A 73 7.06 -8.14 -0.05
C ARG A 73 7.59 -8.06 -1.49
N ASN A 74 6.96 -8.76 -2.42
CA ASN A 74 7.26 -8.62 -3.84
C ASN A 74 6.51 -7.41 -4.39
N TYR A 75 6.97 -6.22 -4.00
CA TYR A 75 6.29 -4.95 -4.28
C TYR A 75 6.22 -4.63 -5.78
N SER A 76 7.19 -5.07 -6.57
CA SER A 76 7.17 -4.88 -8.02
C SER A 76 6.01 -5.63 -8.67
N SER A 77 5.88 -6.94 -8.40
CA SER A 77 4.77 -7.75 -8.90
C SER A 77 3.42 -7.30 -8.34
N CYS A 78 3.37 -6.93 -7.04
CA CYS A 78 2.17 -6.37 -6.42
C CYS A 78 1.72 -5.10 -7.16
N PHE A 79 2.61 -4.15 -7.41
CA PHE A 79 2.31 -2.92 -8.16
C PHE A 79 1.74 -3.23 -9.55
N MET A 80 2.32 -4.18 -10.29
CA MET A 80 1.85 -4.56 -11.63
C MET A 80 0.44 -5.14 -11.59
N VAL A 81 0.17 -6.07 -10.67
CA VAL A 81 -1.16 -6.69 -10.53
C VAL A 81 -2.19 -5.65 -10.06
N CYS A 82 -1.86 -4.80 -9.07
CA CYS A 82 -2.73 -3.71 -8.64
C CYS A 82 -3.06 -2.76 -9.80
N SER A 83 -2.08 -2.42 -10.64
CA SER A 83 -2.29 -1.55 -11.80
C SER A 83 -3.24 -2.17 -12.82
N ASP A 84 -3.13 -3.48 -13.07
CA ASP A 84 -4.05 -4.19 -13.96
C ASP A 84 -5.48 -4.23 -13.39
N ILE A 85 -5.65 -4.50 -12.09
CA ILE A 85 -6.96 -4.46 -11.42
C ILE A 85 -7.57 -3.06 -11.54
N LEU A 86 -6.82 -2.02 -11.17
CA LEU A 86 -7.30 -0.63 -11.11
C LEU A 86 -7.56 -0.02 -12.49
N SER A 87 -6.97 -0.56 -13.56
CA SER A 87 -7.29 -0.14 -14.93
C SER A 87 -8.75 -0.46 -15.33
N ARG A 88 -9.39 -1.39 -14.62
CA ARG A 88 -10.77 -1.85 -14.87
C ARG A 88 -11.74 -1.39 -13.79
N ASP A 89 -11.32 -1.47 -12.55
CA ASP A 89 -12.09 -1.00 -11.38
C ASP A 89 -11.22 -0.10 -10.51
N GLY A 90 -11.18 1.18 -10.85
CA GLY A 90 -10.44 2.22 -10.15
C GLY A 90 -10.98 2.56 -8.74
N ASN A 91 -11.98 1.80 -8.22
CA ASN A 91 -12.64 2.13 -6.96
C ASN A 91 -12.24 1.22 -5.78
N LYS A 92 -11.49 0.16 -6.01
CA LYS A 92 -11.07 -0.78 -4.95
C LYS A 92 -10.02 -0.12 -4.04
N GLN A 93 -10.49 0.44 -2.90
CA GLN A 93 -9.66 1.20 -1.98
C GLN A 93 -8.43 0.40 -1.47
N GLU A 94 -8.62 -0.86 -1.09
CA GLU A 94 -7.55 -1.74 -0.62
C GLU A 94 -6.46 -1.97 -1.68
N ILE A 95 -6.87 -2.11 -2.94
CA ILE A 95 -5.93 -2.26 -4.06
C ILE A 95 -5.15 -0.97 -4.32
N ILE A 96 -5.82 0.19 -4.19
CA ILE A 96 -5.15 1.51 -4.29
C ILE A 96 -4.12 1.65 -3.16
N GLU A 97 -4.47 1.23 -1.94
CA GLU A 97 -3.56 1.27 -0.79
C GLU A 97 -2.34 0.36 -1.00
N MET A 98 -2.55 -0.89 -1.42
CA MET A 98 -1.44 -1.80 -1.75
C MET A 98 -0.56 -1.25 -2.88
N GLN A 99 -1.14 -0.61 -3.89
CA GLN A 99 -0.38 0.05 -4.96
C GLN A 99 0.46 1.20 -4.41
N ALA A 100 -0.11 2.05 -3.56
CA ALA A 100 0.59 3.19 -2.95
C ALA A 100 1.77 2.72 -2.09
N ILE A 101 1.55 1.74 -1.21
CA ILE A 101 2.60 1.16 -0.35
C ILE A 101 3.68 0.49 -1.21
N SER A 102 3.30 -0.25 -2.24
CA SER A 102 4.27 -0.89 -3.14
C SER A 102 5.18 0.13 -3.82
N LEU A 103 4.63 1.23 -4.33
CA LEU A 103 5.41 2.32 -4.91
C LEU A 103 6.35 2.98 -3.88
N GLU A 104 5.87 3.21 -2.66
CA GLU A 104 6.69 3.73 -1.56
C GLU A 104 7.87 2.79 -1.26
N LYS A 105 7.62 1.49 -1.13
CA LYS A 105 8.66 0.48 -0.86
C LYS A 105 9.66 0.29 -2.01
N LEU A 106 9.26 0.61 -3.23
CA LEU A 106 10.13 0.64 -4.42
C LEU A 106 10.90 1.95 -4.55
N GLY A 107 10.72 2.92 -3.64
CA GLY A 107 11.37 4.23 -3.71
C GLY A 107 10.80 5.17 -4.76
N ALA A 108 9.66 4.82 -5.38
CA ALA A 108 8.98 5.65 -6.38
C ALA A 108 8.11 6.73 -5.68
N ILE A 109 8.76 7.58 -4.87
CA ILE A 109 8.11 8.47 -3.89
C ILE A 109 7.06 9.39 -4.52
N GLU A 110 7.38 10.01 -5.65
CA GLU A 110 6.44 10.93 -6.32
C GLU A 110 5.20 10.21 -6.86
N LYS A 111 5.38 8.99 -7.42
CA LYS A 111 4.25 8.17 -7.87
C LYS A 111 3.41 7.68 -6.69
N ALA A 112 4.06 7.28 -5.59
CA ALA A 112 3.37 6.91 -4.35
C ALA A 112 2.52 8.09 -3.83
N ALA A 113 3.06 9.30 -3.80
CA ALA A 113 2.33 10.50 -3.38
C ALA A 113 1.09 10.75 -4.26
N GLN A 114 1.20 10.58 -5.59
CA GLN A 114 0.05 10.72 -6.49
C GLN A 114 -1.07 9.71 -6.18
N VAL A 115 -0.71 8.46 -5.85
CA VAL A 115 -1.69 7.42 -5.49
C VAL A 115 -2.28 7.69 -4.10
N TYR A 116 -1.45 8.07 -3.11
CA TYR A 116 -1.95 8.47 -1.79
C TYR A 116 -2.87 9.68 -1.85
N ALA A 117 -2.62 10.67 -2.71
CA ALA A 117 -3.51 11.81 -2.88
C ALA A 117 -4.92 11.38 -3.30
N LYS A 118 -5.04 10.41 -4.24
CA LYS A 118 -6.32 9.81 -4.61
C LYS A 118 -6.95 9.03 -3.46
N LEU A 119 -6.13 8.30 -2.72
CA LEU A 119 -6.56 7.47 -1.59
C LEU A 119 -7.14 8.32 -0.45
N VAL A 120 -6.50 9.45 -0.11
CA VAL A 120 -6.97 10.40 0.92
C VAL A 120 -8.39 10.89 0.62
N VAL A 121 -8.67 11.24 -0.64
CA VAL A 121 -10.01 11.70 -1.06
C VAL A 121 -11.06 10.60 -0.89
N LYS A 122 -10.70 9.35 -1.20
CA LYS A 122 -11.63 8.21 -1.11
C LYS A 122 -11.85 7.71 0.31
N SER A 123 -10.77 7.57 1.07
CA SER A 123 -10.80 6.90 2.39
C SER A 123 -11.18 7.83 3.53
N ASN A 124 -11.00 9.14 3.36
CA ASN A 124 -11.16 10.14 4.42
C ASN A 124 -10.41 9.74 5.73
N ASN A 125 -9.23 9.12 5.58
CA ASN A 125 -8.45 8.53 6.66
C ASN A 125 -7.23 9.41 6.97
N ASN A 126 -7.04 9.77 8.26
CA ASN A 126 -5.93 10.60 8.72
C ASN A 126 -4.55 9.97 8.52
N TYR A 127 -4.45 8.64 8.61
CA TYR A 127 -3.20 7.94 8.36
C TYR A 127 -2.75 8.06 6.89
N HIS A 128 -3.68 7.97 5.93
CA HIS A 128 -3.34 8.15 4.52
C HIS A 128 -2.89 9.59 4.22
N ALA A 129 -3.53 10.58 4.86
CA ALA A 129 -3.11 11.98 4.74
C ALA A 129 -1.73 12.22 5.40
N TYR A 130 -1.46 11.60 6.53
CA TYR A 130 -0.14 11.60 7.17
C TYR A 130 0.94 10.96 6.26
N LYS A 131 0.65 9.80 5.65
CA LYS A 131 1.56 9.15 4.69
C LYS A 131 1.84 10.06 3.49
N LEU A 132 0.81 10.71 2.95
CA LEU A 132 0.97 11.66 1.86
C LEU A 132 1.87 12.84 2.26
N ALA A 133 1.67 13.39 3.47
CA ALA A 133 2.50 14.48 3.99
C ALA A 133 3.97 14.06 4.10
N ASN A 134 4.26 12.87 4.63
CA ASN A 134 5.62 12.33 4.72
C ASN A 134 6.28 12.18 3.34
N LEU A 135 5.55 11.66 2.35
CA LEU A 135 6.09 11.50 1.00
C LEU A 135 6.45 12.86 0.37
N TYR A 136 5.59 13.88 0.52
CA TYR A 136 5.91 15.23 0.06
C TYR A 136 7.08 15.83 0.82
N PHE A 137 7.17 15.59 2.14
CA PHE A 137 8.31 16.05 2.95
C PHE A 137 9.63 15.43 2.46
N ALA A 138 9.65 14.12 2.19
CA ALA A 138 10.82 13.41 1.70
C ALA A 138 11.37 13.96 0.37
N VAL A 139 10.49 14.49 -0.50
CA VAL A 139 10.88 15.12 -1.76
C VAL A 139 10.96 16.65 -1.66
N LYS A 140 11.00 17.22 -0.45
CA LYS A 140 11.13 18.65 -0.13
C LYS A 140 10.01 19.53 -0.72
N LYS A 141 8.84 18.95 -1.00
CA LYS A 141 7.63 19.69 -1.39
C LYS A 141 6.89 20.14 -0.13
N TYR A 142 7.50 21.12 0.57
CA TYR A 142 7.06 21.50 1.91
C TYR A 142 5.66 22.13 1.95
N ASP A 143 5.26 22.85 0.92
CA ASP A 143 3.91 23.45 0.86
C ASP A 143 2.82 22.38 0.66
N GLU A 144 3.08 21.38 -0.22
CA GLU A 144 2.19 20.25 -0.39
C GLU A 144 2.14 19.39 0.86
N SER A 145 3.30 19.16 1.50
CA SER A 145 3.41 18.45 2.77
C SER A 145 2.60 19.15 3.86
N TYR A 146 2.69 20.48 3.95
CA TYR A 146 1.93 21.27 4.92
C TYR A 146 0.42 21.17 4.71
N ARG A 147 -0.03 21.24 3.45
CA ARG A 147 -1.47 21.01 3.14
C ARG A 147 -1.93 19.63 3.54
N ALA A 148 -1.13 18.59 3.24
CA ALA A 148 -1.47 17.22 3.57
C ALA A 148 -1.48 16.94 5.07
N VAL A 149 -0.50 17.49 5.85
CA VAL A 149 -0.46 17.33 7.30
C VAL A 149 -1.61 18.06 7.99
N LYS A 150 -2.00 19.23 7.50
CA LYS A 150 -3.22 19.91 7.97
C LYS A 150 -4.46 19.07 7.72
N LYS A 151 -4.58 18.49 6.53
CA LYS A 151 -5.68 17.57 6.23
C LYS A 151 -5.69 16.37 7.19
N ALA A 152 -4.53 15.80 7.52
CA ALA A 152 -4.43 14.72 8.49
C ALA A 152 -4.92 15.13 9.89
N GLN A 153 -4.73 16.40 10.31
CA GLN A 153 -5.22 16.92 11.58
C GLN A 153 -6.74 17.14 11.62
N GLU A 154 -7.36 17.41 10.47
CA GLU A 154 -8.81 17.65 10.34
C GLU A 154 -9.63 16.35 10.28
N LEU A 155 -9.01 15.24 9.90
CA LEU A 155 -9.68 13.96 9.76
C LEU A 155 -9.79 13.24 11.11
N ASN A 156 -10.86 12.46 11.27
CA ASN A 156 -11.10 11.72 12.51
C ASN A 156 -9.99 10.71 12.79
N ASP A 157 -9.52 10.70 14.04
CA ASP A 157 -8.61 9.71 14.58
C ASP A 157 -9.38 8.66 15.37
N THR A 158 -9.14 7.38 15.09
CA THR A 158 -9.71 6.28 15.89
C THR A 158 -8.92 6.04 17.18
N GLY A 159 -7.73 6.64 17.32
CA GLY A 159 -6.81 6.41 18.44
C GLY A 159 -6.05 5.08 18.40
N GLU A 160 -6.33 4.23 17.42
CA GLU A 160 -5.77 2.88 17.34
C GLU A 160 -4.44 2.82 16.60
N ILE A 161 -4.22 3.75 15.65
CA ILE A 161 -3.05 3.73 14.79
C ILE A 161 -1.85 4.30 15.52
N LYS A 162 -0.75 3.54 15.53
CA LYS A 162 0.56 3.96 16.02
C LYS A 162 1.58 3.94 14.90
N VAL A 163 2.48 4.89 14.93
CA VAL A 163 3.64 5.02 14.03
C VAL A 163 4.89 4.60 14.76
N THR A 164 5.74 3.83 14.09
CA THR A 164 7.01 3.38 14.67
C THR A 164 8.13 4.33 14.31
N TYR A 165 8.82 4.85 15.32
CA TYR A 165 10.00 5.70 15.19
C TYR A 165 11.24 4.97 15.70
N ALA A 166 12.32 4.98 14.93
CA ALA A 166 13.61 4.51 15.39
C ALA A 166 14.25 5.58 16.29
N VAL A 167 14.36 5.30 17.58
CA VAL A 167 15.02 6.20 18.56
C VAL A 167 16.54 5.96 18.55
N ASN A 168 16.95 4.69 18.51
CA ASN A 168 18.33 4.29 18.36
C ASN A 168 18.42 2.86 17.73
N LYS A 169 19.63 2.31 17.60
CA LYS A 169 19.85 1.01 16.97
C LYS A 169 19.08 -0.15 17.61
N ASN A 170 18.73 -0.04 18.90
CA ASN A 170 18.13 -1.11 19.68
C ASN A 170 16.72 -0.80 20.18
N TYR A 171 16.21 0.40 19.93
CA TYR A 171 14.92 0.82 20.46
C TYR A 171 14.08 1.58 19.43
N ASN A 172 12.90 1.04 19.19
CA ASN A 172 11.85 1.67 18.39
C ASN A 172 10.71 2.09 19.32
N GLN A 173 10.23 3.32 19.16
CA GLN A 173 9.10 3.85 19.91
C GLN A 173 7.82 3.78 19.10
N GLN A 174 6.74 3.31 19.73
CA GLN A 174 5.38 3.40 19.17
C GLN A 174 4.76 4.73 19.56
N VAL A 175 4.37 5.53 18.58
CA VAL A 175 3.84 6.88 18.78
C VAL A 175 2.42 6.96 18.24
N ALA A 176 1.51 7.54 19.02
CA ALA A 176 0.14 7.79 18.58
C ALA A 176 0.13 8.66 17.31
N LEU A 177 -0.77 8.33 16.37
CA LEU A 177 -0.79 8.98 15.06
C LEU A 177 -0.92 10.51 15.15
N LEU A 178 -1.76 11.05 16.04
CA LEU A 178 -1.90 12.51 16.21
C LEU A 178 -0.62 13.17 16.74
N ALA A 179 0.15 12.48 17.58
CA ALA A 179 1.45 12.98 18.03
C ALA A 179 2.47 12.97 16.87
N ALA A 180 2.46 11.90 16.06
CA ALA A 180 3.29 11.81 14.86
C ALA A 180 2.94 12.92 13.82
N ILE A 181 1.65 13.15 13.57
CA ILE A 181 1.17 14.24 12.70
C ILE A 181 1.65 15.59 13.20
N SER A 182 1.58 15.85 14.53
CA SER A 182 2.02 17.11 15.12
C SER A 182 3.55 17.28 15.02
N ASN A 183 4.32 16.21 15.22
CA ASN A 183 5.77 16.23 15.02
C ASN A 183 6.15 16.52 13.56
N LEU A 184 5.53 15.82 12.60
CA LEU A 184 5.77 16.06 11.16
C LEU A 184 5.44 17.51 10.78
N LYS A 185 4.34 18.07 11.31
CA LYS A 185 4.00 19.46 11.09
C LYS A 185 5.10 20.40 11.59
N GLY A 186 5.66 20.14 12.78
CA GLY A 186 6.79 20.87 13.31
C GLY A 186 8.04 20.83 12.43
N LEU A 187 8.34 19.63 11.87
CA LEU A 187 9.44 19.47 10.92
C LEU A 187 9.22 20.29 9.64
N ILE A 188 8.00 20.28 9.09
CA ILE A 188 7.66 21.06 7.90
C ILE A 188 7.79 22.57 8.18
N GLU A 189 7.28 23.03 9.32
CA GLU A 189 7.35 24.43 9.74
C GLU A 189 8.80 24.88 9.96
N PHE A 190 9.65 24.02 10.52
CA PHE A 190 11.08 24.27 10.64
C PHE A 190 11.76 24.43 9.26
N GLU A 191 11.50 23.53 8.31
CA GLU A 191 12.05 23.61 6.95
C GLU A 191 11.55 24.83 6.16
N GLN A 192 10.46 25.45 6.60
CA GLN A 192 9.91 26.71 6.07
C GLN A 192 10.36 27.94 6.86
N ASP A 193 11.37 27.82 7.74
CA ASP A 193 11.87 28.91 8.63
C ASP A 193 10.81 29.48 9.58
N LYS A 194 9.73 28.74 9.88
CA LYS A 194 8.64 29.17 10.78
C LYS A 194 8.88 28.66 12.20
N MET A 195 9.96 29.12 12.83
CA MET A 195 10.49 28.58 14.09
C MET A 195 9.49 28.56 15.25
N GLU A 196 8.68 29.60 15.44
CA GLU A 196 7.71 29.67 16.55
C GLU A 196 6.53 28.70 16.33
N LEU A 197 6.12 28.51 15.06
CA LEU A 197 5.12 27.49 14.72
C LEU A 197 5.67 26.08 14.94
N ALA A 198 6.91 25.81 14.53
CA ALA A 198 7.59 24.54 14.75
C ALA A 198 7.65 24.18 16.25
N LYS A 199 8.07 25.13 17.11
CA LYS A 199 8.06 24.95 18.58
C LYS A 199 6.66 24.59 19.10
N THR A 200 5.64 25.28 18.60
CA THR A 200 4.24 25.03 19.00
C THR A 200 3.80 23.62 18.57
N SER A 201 4.13 23.20 17.37
CA SER A 201 3.77 21.87 16.83
C SER A 201 4.50 20.75 17.57
N PHE A 202 5.79 20.91 17.90
CA PHE A 202 6.53 19.92 18.72
C PHE A 202 5.99 19.86 20.17
N LYS A 203 5.65 20.98 20.80
CA LYS A 203 4.98 20.98 22.10
C LYS A 203 3.67 20.22 22.05
N LYS A 204 2.87 20.42 20.98
CA LYS A 204 1.62 19.68 20.79
C LYS A 204 1.84 18.16 20.65
N ALA A 205 2.89 17.75 19.94
CA ALA A 205 3.25 16.33 19.85
C ALA A 205 3.58 15.73 21.23
N ILE A 206 4.31 16.49 22.08
CA ILE A 206 4.65 16.06 23.46
C ILE A 206 3.42 16.06 24.38
N GLU A 207 2.49 17.02 24.23
CA GLU A 207 1.21 16.98 24.94
C GLU A 207 0.38 15.74 24.63
N LEU A 208 0.36 15.35 23.35
CA LEU A 208 -0.37 14.16 22.89
C LEU A 208 0.29 12.85 23.31
N GLN A 209 1.63 12.84 23.44
CA GLN A 209 2.40 11.73 23.94
C GLN A 209 3.63 12.20 24.71
N ALA A 210 3.53 12.21 26.04
CA ALA A 210 4.53 12.82 26.92
C ALA A 210 5.92 12.18 26.86
N ASP A 211 6.04 10.92 26.44
CA ASP A 211 7.30 10.18 26.28
C ASP A 211 7.87 10.22 24.85
N PHE A 212 7.28 10.98 23.92
CA PHE A 212 7.73 11.05 22.54
C PHE A 212 9.14 11.63 22.43
N VAL A 213 10.14 10.75 22.32
CA VAL A 213 11.56 11.14 22.37
C VAL A 213 11.94 12.09 21.26
N LEU A 214 11.61 11.76 20.00
CA LEU A 214 12.00 12.55 18.83
C LEU A 214 11.39 13.97 18.87
N ALA A 215 10.14 14.12 19.32
CA ALA A 215 9.52 15.44 19.43
C ALA A 215 10.19 16.32 20.50
N LYS A 216 10.64 15.71 21.62
CA LYS A 216 11.41 16.44 22.65
C LYS A 216 12.78 16.89 22.13
N GLU A 217 13.49 16.02 21.44
CA GLU A 217 14.79 16.35 20.85
C GLU A 217 14.65 17.44 19.78
N ASN A 218 13.62 17.37 18.94
CA ASN A 218 13.34 18.39 17.94
C ASN A 218 12.97 19.76 18.55
N LEU A 219 12.13 19.76 19.60
CA LEU A 219 11.82 20.99 20.31
C LEU A 219 13.09 21.63 20.90
N GLN A 220 13.93 20.82 21.53
CA GLN A 220 15.19 21.31 22.11
C GLN A 220 16.13 21.83 21.02
N ALA A 221 16.25 21.12 19.90
CA ALA A 221 17.08 21.57 18.77
C ALA A 221 16.65 22.94 18.24
N VAL A 222 15.32 23.15 18.07
CA VAL A 222 14.80 24.46 17.62
C VAL A 222 15.06 25.56 18.64
N ILE A 223 14.94 25.29 19.95
CA ILE A 223 15.24 26.29 21.03
C ILE A 223 16.72 26.68 20.99
N GLU A 224 17.61 25.71 20.74
CA GLU A 224 19.07 25.91 20.70
C GLU A 224 19.59 26.42 19.35
N GLY A 225 18.73 26.62 18.35
CA GLY A 225 19.12 27.00 16.99
C GLY A 225 19.88 25.89 16.23
N LYS A 226 19.70 24.64 16.60
CA LYS A 226 20.30 23.46 15.97
C LYS A 226 19.37 22.83 14.94
N GLN A 227 19.95 21.95 14.09
CA GLN A 227 19.17 21.16 13.15
C GLN A 227 18.27 20.13 13.85
N VAL A 228 17.06 20.00 13.39
CA VAL A 228 16.11 18.99 13.87
C VAL A 228 16.44 17.60 13.31
N LYS A 229 16.05 16.56 14.04
CA LYS A 229 16.16 15.16 13.56
C LYS A 229 14.97 14.83 12.66
N LYS A 230 15.27 14.35 11.47
CA LYS A 230 14.31 13.77 10.53
C LYS A 230 14.28 12.26 10.70
N GLU A 231 13.17 11.63 10.35
CA GLU A 231 13.05 10.17 10.36
C GLU A 231 14.00 9.51 9.37
#